data_4540af2365afd95db81f459922d993de
#
_entry.id   4540af2365afd95db81f459922d993de
#
_cell.length_a   1.000
_cell.length_b   1.000
_cell.length_c   1.000
_cell.angle_alpha   90.00
_cell.angle_beta   90.00
_cell.angle_gamma   90.00
#
_symmetry.space_group_name_H-M   'P 1'
#
loop_
_entity.id
_entity.type
_entity.pdbx_description
1 polymer ?
#
loop_
_entity_poly.entity_id
_entity_poly.type
_entity_poly.pdbx_seq_one_letter_code
_entity_poly.pdbx_strand_id
1 'polypeptide(L)'
;MMNIRRYCILLLTLTLGACIRNDIPYPVVSIDILSVQGEGFTCESSDIDTKNRIVTLHLDETTDISRVPISEITITEGGRSSIPLSGEFDLRADLSVVLSLYQDYDWTLRADQPIERFFTVESQIGAAEFDPDKRIARAYVPTGTDMQHIRITRLKLGPKDITTMTPAAEELTSFETFRSVEIKYHDFTEQWMLYVVPTEVTVQFTQTDAWSRIIWLYAEGRSGAALGFRYRKQGDAQWIEVPSDKIHVSGGAFHTRIAGLEPETAYEVVAVSDDD
;
A
#
# COMPACT_ATOMS: atom_id res chain seq x y z
N MET A 1 53.87 47.52 55.52
CA MET A 1 53.93 46.67 54.27
C MET A 1 52.71 45.81 54.22
N MET A 2 51.72 46.26 53.58
CA MET A 2 50.42 45.55 53.46
C MET A 2 50.51 44.55 52.31
N ASN A 3 50.16 43.29 52.59
CA ASN A 3 50.45 42.10 51.82
C ASN A 3 49.91 42.15 50.41
N ILE A 4 50.69 42.58 49.42
CA ILE A 4 50.47 42.49 47.99
C ILE A 4 50.11 41.06 47.56
N ARG A 5 50.60 40.04 48.21
CA ARG A 5 50.30 38.63 47.97
C ARG A 5 48.82 38.27 48.17
N ARG A 6 48.07 38.94 49.06
CA ARG A 6 46.64 38.65 49.28
C ARG A 6 45.77 39.25 48.20
N TYR A 7 46.16 40.35 47.58
CA TYR A 7 45.38 40.96 46.46
C TYR A 7 45.61 40.24 45.15
N CYS A 8 46.80 39.69 44.93
CA CYS A 8 47.04 38.86 43.73
C CYS A 8 46.25 37.56 43.76
N ILE A 9 46.10 36.93 44.94
CA ILE A 9 45.28 35.68 45.05
C ILE A 9 43.78 36.02 44.90
N LEU A 10 43.31 37.16 45.41
CA LEU A 10 41.91 37.57 45.26
C LEU A 10 41.60 37.96 43.83
N LEU A 11 42.55 38.62 43.12
CA LEU A 11 42.37 38.96 41.71
C LEU A 11 42.39 37.70 40.79
N LEU A 12 43.23 36.72 41.11
CA LEU A 12 43.34 35.47 40.37
C LEU A 12 42.10 34.59 40.56
N THR A 13 41.46 34.63 41.75
CA THR A 13 40.20 33.87 41.96
C THR A 13 38.99 34.50 41.29
N LEU A 14 38.98 35.84 41.07
CA LEU A 14 37.91 36.50 40.30
C LEU A 14 37.98 36.23 38.81
N THR A 15 39.17 35.97 38.26
CA THR A 15 39.32 35.67 36.81
C THR A 15 38.99 34.21 36.44
N LEU A 16 38.97 33.30 37.42
CA LEU A 16 38.62 31.89 37.17
C LEU A 16 37.11 31.63 37.24
N GLY A 17 36.30 32.62 37.63
CA GLY A 17 34.83 32.49 37.72
C GLY A 17 34.07 32.94 36.48
N ALA A 18 34.75 33.48 35.47
CA ALA A 18 34.10 33.87 34.21
C ALA A 18 34.14 32.72 33.19
N CYS A 19 33.64 31.54 33.54
CA CYS A 19 33.11 30.64 32.56
C CYS A 19 31.82 31.29 32.02
N ILE A 20 31.95 32.02 30.93
CA ILE A 20 30.78 32.40 30.11
C ILE A 20 30.14 31.06 29.71
N ARG A 21 29.12 30.61 30.45
CA ARG A 21 28.18 29.65 29.94
C ARG A 21 27.46 30.33 28.77
N ASN A 22 27.87 29.98 27.59
CA ASN A 22 27.12 30.32 26.40
C ASN A 22 25.84 29.44 26.39
N ASP A 23 24.90 29.78 27.30
CA ASP A 23 23.56 29.17 27.32
C ASP A 23 22.65 29.81 26.27
N ILE A 24 23.22 30.36 25.20
CA ILE A 24 22.43 30.73 24.03
C ILE A 24 22.10 29.40 23.32
N PRO A 25 20.85 28.92 23.37
CA PRO A 25 20.50 27.77 22.59
C PRO A 25 20.77 28.14 21.14
N TYR A 26 21.75 27.49 20.51
CA TYR A 26 21.92 27.62 19.08
C TYR A 26 20.59 27.22 18.47
N PRO A 27 19.94 28.09 17.67
CA PRO A 27 18.76 27.66 16.96
C PRO A 27 19.18 26.43 16.14
N VAL A 28 18.53 25.30 16.40
CA VAL A 28 18.65 24.12 15.51
C VAL A 28 17.95 24.55 14.24
N VAL A 29 18.73 25.03 13.28
CA VAL A 29 18.22 25.38 11.96
C VAL A 29 18.13 24.08 11.19
N SER A 30 16.96 23.47 11.19
CA SER A 30 16.66 22.37 10.27
C SER A 30 16.36 22.95 8.88
N ILE A 31 16.73 22.21 7.85
CA ILE A 31 16.29 22.49 6.50
C ILE A 31 15.39 21.35 6.06
N ASP A 32 14.16 21.70 5.75
CA ASP A 32 13.11 20.75 5.46
C ASP A 32 12.48 21.00 4.10
N ILE A 33 11.95 19.94 3.47
CA ILE A 33 10.96 20.05 2.41
C ILE A 33 9.63 20.37 3.08
N LEU A 34 9.00 21.46 2.66
CA LEU A 34 7.76 21.98 3.27
C LEU A 34 6.52 21.55 2.48
N SER A 35 6.64 21.45 1.17
CA SER A 35 5.59 20.95 0.28
C SER A 35 6.16 20.49 -1.05
N VAL A 36 5.44 19.59 -1.70
CA VAL A 36 5.68 19.17 -3.09
C VAL A 36 4.36 19.25 -3.85
N GLN A 37 4.35 19.93 -4.99
CA GLN A 37 3.17 20.11 -5.83
C GLN A 37 3.46 19.68 -7.26
N GLY A 38 2.45 19.15 -7.96
CA GLY A 38 2.57 18.73 -9.35
C GLY A 38 1.27 18.14 -9.88
N GLU A 39 1.37 17.42 -10.99
CA GLU A 39 0.24 16.77 -11.64
C GLU A 39 0.37 15.25 -11.55
N GLY A 40 -0.79 14.56 -11.44
CA GLY A 40 -0.85 13.09 -11.40
C GLY A 40 -0.37 12.46 -10.09
N PHE A 41 -0.30 13.23 -9.02
CA PHE A 41 -0.04 12.73 -7.67
C PHE A 41 -0.62 13.64 -6.59
N THR A 42 -0.68 13.11 -5.37
CA THR A 42 -0.97 13.88 -4.15
C THR A 42 0.21 13.78 -3.18
N CYS A 43 0.44 14.85 -2.43
CA CYS A 43 1.40 14.90 -1.33
C CYS A 43 0.86 15.84 -0.25
N GLU A 44 0.41 15.27 0.85
CA GLU A 44 -0.09 16.02 2.00
C GLU A 44 1.06 16.29 3.00
N SER A 45 0.80 17.13 3.99
CA SER A 45 1.81 17.41 5.04
C SER A 45 2.16 16.16 5.88
N SER A 46 1.27 15.19 5.97
CA SER A 46 1.49 13.88 6.61
C SER A 46 2.47 12.98 5.85
N ASP A 47 2.63 13.22 4.54
CA ASP A 47 3.50 12.43 3.66
C ASP A 47 4.95 12.94 3.68
N ILE A 48 5.19 14.04 4.41
CA ILE A 48 6.51 14.63 4.62
C ILE A 48 7.02 14.26 6.01
N ASP A 49 7.79 13.19 6.08
CA ASP A 49 8.44 12.76 7.32
C ASP A 49 9.75 13.52 7.53
N THR A 50 9.66 14.64 8.24
CA THR A 50 10.82 15.49 8.55
C THR A 50 11.84 14.80 9.47
N LYS A 51 11.42 13.83 10.27
CA LYS A 51 12.29 13.07 11.17
C LYS A 51 13.19 12.12 10.41
N ASN A 52 12.63 11.37 9.46
CA ASN A 52 13.36 10.42 8.62
C ASN A 52 13.81 11.05 7.30
N ARG A 53 13.36 12.28 7.00
CA ARG A 53 13.63 13.03 5.76
C ARG A 53 13.20 12.28 4.51
N ILE A 54 11.96 11.81 4.54
CA ILE A 54 11.33 11.12 3.43
C ILE A 54 10.07 11.87 3.04
N VAL A 55 9.89 12.08 1.74
CA VAL A 55 8.64 12.56 1.15
C VAL A 55 8.08 11.45 0.30
N THR A 56 6.84 11.07 0.55
CA THR A 56 6.11 10.08 -0.25
C THR A 56 5.12 10.80 -1.16
N LEU A 57 5.23 10.58 -2.47
CA LEU A 57 4.29 11.06 -3.47
C LEU A 57 3.33 9.92 -3.84
N HIS A 58 2.04 10.10 -3.58
CA HIS A 58 1.00 9.14 -3.95
C HIS A 58 0.55 9.39 -5.38
N LEU A 59 1.09 8.60 -6.31
CA LEU A 59 0.84 8.74 -7.73
C LEU A 59 -0.49 8.13 -8.13
N ASP A 60 -1.20 8.80 -9.04
CA ASP A 60 -2.30 8.21 -9.78
C ASP A 60 -1.77 7.02 -10.60
N GLU A 61 -2.57 5.95 -10.74
CA GLU A 61 -2.12 4.74 -11.44
C GLU A 61 -1.72 4.98 -12.91
N THR A 62 -2.22 6.07 -13.51
CA THR A 62 -1.95 6.45 -14.91
C THR A 62 -0.75 7.37 -15.08
N THR A 63 -0.14 7.85 -14.01
CA THR A 63 1.02 8.73 -14.07
C THR A 63 2.26 7.96 -14.52
N ASP A 64 3.04 8.55 -15.41
CA ASP A 64 4.33 7.97 -15.81
C ASP A 64 5.37 8.16 -14.70
N ILE A 65 5.62 7.12 -13.92
CA ILE A 65 6.59 7.15 -12.80
C ILE A 65 8.02 7.48 -13.26
N SER A 66 8.34 7.29 -14.55
CA SER A 66 9.64 7.67 -15.11
C SER A 66 9.76 9.16 -15.42
N ARG A 67 8.64 9.91 -15.41
CA ARG A 67 8.56 11.34 -15.76
C ARG A 67 7.47 12.03 -14.95
N VAL A 68 7.60 12.00 -13.62
CA VAL A 68 6.62 12.63 -12.71
C VAL A 68 6.78 14.16 -12.78
N PRO A 69 5.72 14.91 -13.19
CA PRO A 69 5.78 16.35 -13.34
C PRO A 69 5.60 17.05 -11.99
N ILE A 70 6.68 17.50 -11.40
CA ILE A 70 6.69 18.31 -10.17
C ILE A 70 6.75 19.78 -10.56
N SER A 71 5.71 20.54 -10.23
CA SER A 71 5.64 21.97 -10.52
C SER A 71 6.45 22.79 -9.53
N GLU A 72 6.48 22.37 -8.25
CA GLU A 72 7.20 23.08 -7.19
C GLU A 72 7.57 22.14 -6.03
N ILE A 73 8.82 22.25 -5.57
CA ILE A 73 9.27 21.76 -4.27
C ILE A 73 9.59 22.97 -3.41
N THR A 74 8.81 23.21 -2.37
CA THR A 74 9.08 24.28 -1.42
C THR A 74 9.99 23.77 -0.31
N ILE A 75 11.09 24.47 -0.06
CA ILE A 75 12.05 24.16 1.00
C ILE A 75 12.19 25.31 1.99
N THR A 76 12.80 25.07 3.14
CA THR A 76 13.11 26.11 4.12
C THR A 76 13.84 27.29 3.48
N GLU A 77 13.46 28.51 3.83
CA GLU A 77 14.01 29.75 3.29
C GLU A 77 15.54 29.81 3.42
N GLY A 78 16.21 30.24 2.36
CA GLY A 78 17.67 30.30 2.29
C GLY A 78 18.37 28.98 2.00
N GLY A 79 17.62 27.88 1.96
CA GLY A 79 18.15 26.54 1.63
C GLY A 79 18.52 26.43 0.15
N ARG A 80 19.40 25.46 -0.15
CA ARG A 80 19.80 25.07 -1.51
C ARG A 80 19.48 23.59 -1.68
N SER A 81 19.11 23.19 -2.89
CA SER A 81 18.83 21.81 -3.28
C SER A 81 19.87 21.31 -4.27
N SER A 82 20.25 20.02 -4.19
CA SER A 82 21.10 19.35 -5.18
C SER A 82 20.39 19.06 -6.49
N ILE A 83 19.05 19.11 -6.50
CA ILE A 83 18.23 18.89 -7.68
C ILE A 83 17.42 20.16 -7.98
N PRO A 84 16.89 20.34 -9.19
CA PRO A 84 15.90 21.39 -9.49
C PRO A 84 14.69 21.29 -8.56
N LEU A 85 14.09 22.41 -8.21
CA LEU A 85 12.87 22.46 -7.39
C LEU A 85 11.58 22.33 -8.21
N SER A 86 11.69 22.11 -9.52
CA SER A 86 10.59 21.80 -10.43
C SER A 86 11.13 21.10 -11.68
N GLY A 87 10.28 20.33 -12.36
CA GLY A 87 10.64 19.59 -13.58
C GLY A 87 10.02 18.20 -13.62
N GLU A 88 10.50 17.39 -14.53
CA GLU A 88 10.15 15.96 -14.62
C GLU A 88 11.19 15.12 -13.88
N PHE A 89 10.72 14.20 -13.03
CA PHE A 89 11.58 13.37 -12.20
C PHE A 89 11.31 11.88 -12.44
N ASP A 90 12.38 11.10 -12.55
CA ASP A 90 12.30 9.65 -12.57
C ASP A 90 12.25 9.11 -11.13
N LEU A 91 11.09 8.58 -10.75
CA LEU A 91 10.82 8.05 -9.41
C LEU A 91 10.62 6.52 -9.41
N ARG A 92 11.12 5.82 -10.44
CA ARG A 92 11.16 4.34 -10.46
C ARG A 92 11.99 3.75 -9.32
N ALA A 93 12.87 4.56 -8.75
CA ALA A 93 13.60 4.28 -7.53
C ALA A 93 13.58 5.53 -6.65
N ASP A 94 13.83 5.35 -5.36
CA ASP A 94 13.96 6.45 -4.41
C ASP A 94 14.98 7.49 -4.92
N LEU A 95 14.57 8.75 -5.02
CA LEU A 95 15.41 9.85 -5.47
C LEU A 95 16.05 10.55 -4.27
N SER A 96 17.39 10.53 -4.19
CA SER A 96 18.14 11.25 -3.17
C SER A 96 18.22 12.73 -3.48
N VAL A 97 17.93 13.57 -2.50
CA VAL A 97 17.96 15.03 -2.57
C VAL A 97 18.79 15.56 -1.41
N VAL A 98 19.88 16.28 -1.69
CA VAL A 98 20.65 16.93 -0.64
C VAL A 98 20.16 18.37 -0.50
N LEU A 99 19.70 18.71 0.70
CA LEU A 99 19.36 20.07 1.08
C LEU A 99 20.48 20.65 1.94
N SER A 100 20.96 21.85 1.58
CA SER A 100 22.08 22.52 2.24
C SER A 100 21.68 23.91 2.70
N LEU A 101 21.96 24.26 3.95
CA LEU A 101 21.89 25.61 4.49
C LEU A 101 23.21 25.99 5.17
N TYR A 102 23.57 25.35 6.28
CA TYR A 102 24.86 25.45 6.95
C TYR A 102 25.60 24.12 6.92
N GLN A 103 24.87 23.04 6.78
CA GLN A 103 25.33 21.66 6.59
C GLN A 103 24.39 20.95 5.64
N ASP A 104 24.78 19.79 5.19
CA ASP A 104 24.02 18.99 4.24
C ASP A 104 23.09 18.03 4.96
N TYR A 105 21.90 17.85 4.41
CA TYR A 105 20.87 16.94 4.88
C TYR A 105 20.35 16.11 3.71
N ASP A 106 20.48 14.81 3.85
CA ASP A 106 19.99 13.85 2.84
C ASP A 106 18.48 13.64 3.02
N TRP A 107 17.75 13.96 1.98
CA TRP A 107 16.32 13.71 1.85
C TRP A 107 16.07 12.67 0.77
N THR A 108 14.93 12.01 0.84
CA THR A 108 14.49 11.02 -0.13
C THR A 108 13.10 11.39 -0.63
N LEU A 109 12.93 11.51 -1.96
CA LEU A 109 11.63 11.50 -2.60
C LEU A 109 11.34 10.07 -3.04
N ARG A 110 10.17 9.57 -2.64
CA ARG A 110 9.67 8.23 -2.96
C ARG A 110 8.32 8.34 -3.62
N ALA A 111 8.08 7.52 -4.65
CA ALA A 111 6.77 7.34 -5.23
C ALA A 111 6.09 6.11 -4.65
N ASP A 112 4.79 6.25 -4.34
CA ASP A 112 3.86 5.16 -4.08
C ASP A 112 2.80 5.19 -5.18
N GLN A 113 2.77 4.13 -6.02
CA GLN A 113 1.84 4.02 -7.15
C GLN A 113 1.08 2.69 -7.06
N PRO A 114 -0.02 2.65 -6.31
CA PRO A 114 -0.85 1.46 -6.22
C PRO A 114 -1.62 1.26 -7.54
N ILE A 115 -1.34 0.17 -8.25
CA ILE A 115 -2.10 -0.24 -9.43
C ILE A 115 -3.13 -1.28 -8.98
N GLU A 116 -4.41 -0.94 -9.12
CA GLU A 116 -5.49 -1.88 -8.85
C GLU A 116 -5.54 -2.96 -9.95
N ARG A 117 -5.50 -4.24 -9.55
CA ARG A 117 -5.47 -5.37 -10.49
C ARG A 117 -6.66 -6.29 -10.27
N PHE A 118 -7.16 -6.84 -11.37
CA PHE A 118 -8.27 -7.80 -11.37
C PHE A 118 -7.92 -8.97 -12.28
N PHE A 119 -8.26 -10.17 -11.83
CA PHE A 119 -8.30 -11.37 -12.64
C PHE A 119 -9.48 -12.21 -12.13
N THR A 120 -10.56 -12.21 -12.86
CA THR A 120 -11.78 -12.93 -12.48
C THR A 120 -12.21 -13.84 -13.60
N VAL A 121 -12.48 -15.09 -13.25
CA VAL A 121 -12.99 -16.11 -14.17
C VAL A 121 -14.37 -16.57 -13.74
N GLU A 122 -15.11 -17.18 -14.65
CA GLU A 122 -16.41 -17.80 -14.36
C GLU A 122 -16.22 -18.92 -13.32
N SER A 123 -17.14 -19.02 -12.35
CA SER A 123 -17.08 -19.98 -11.24
C SER A 123 -15.86 -19.84 -10.32
N GLN A 124 -15.26 -18.66 -10.26
CA GLN A 124 -14.12 -18.41 -9.37
C GLN A 124 -14.51 -18.54 -7.90
N ILE A 125 -13.59 -19.13 -7.12
CA ILE A 125 -13.66 -19.23 -5.65
C ILE A 125 -12.80 -18.10 -5.08
N GLY A 126 -13.40 -17.23 -4.28
CA GLY A 126 -12.69 -16.14 -3.62
C GLY A 126 -12.10 -15.10 -4.58
N ALA A 127 -11.19 -14.27 -4.07
CA ALA A 127 -10.46 -13.29 -4.84
C ALA A 127 -9.22 -13.90 -5.51
N ALA A 128 -8.81 -13.38 -6.65
CA ALA A 128 -7.53 -13.76 -7.24
C ALA A 128 -6.36 -13.25 -6.40
N GLU A 129 -5.28 -13.99 -6.37
CA GLU A 129 -4.02 -13.62 -5.75
C GLU A 129 -3.10 -12.98 -6.77
N PHE A 130 -2.42 -11.90 -6.38
CA PHE A 130 -1.43 -11.22 -7.21
C PHE A 130 -0.07 -11.19 -6.52
N ASP A 131 0.97 -11.54 -7.27
CA ASP A 131 2.38 -11.33 -6.93
C ASP A 131 2.97 -10.36 -7.98
N PRO A 132 2.92 -9.05 -7.72
CA PRO A 132 3.41 -8.05 -8.68
C PRO A 132 4.91 -8.14 -8.96
N ASP A 133 5.70 -8.58 -7.98
CA ASP A 133 7.15 -8.70 -8.14
C ASP A 133 7.51 -9.81 -9.12
N LYS A 134 6.78 -10.92 -9.07
CA LYS A 134 6.95 -12.06 -10.00
C LYS A 134 6.05 -11.98 -11.22
N ARG A 135 5.14 -11.00 -11.25
CA ARG A 135 4.14 -10.84 -12.31
C ARG A 135 3.28 -12.09 -12.51
N ILE A 136 2.72 -12.55 -11.40
CA ILE A 136 1.87 -13.73 -11.37
C ILE A 136 0.49 -13.32 -10.85
N ALA A 137 -0.56 -13.84 -11.51
CA ALA A 137 -1.93 -13.80 -11.00
C ALA A 137 -2.52 -15.22 -10.95
N ARG A 138 -3.21 -15.55 -9.86
CA ARG A 138 -3.86 -16.85 -9.66
C ARG A 138 -5.33 -16.66 -9.34
N ALA A 139 -6.18 -17.32 -10.10
CA ALA A 139 -7.59 -17.48 -9.79
C ALA A 139 -7.86 -18.95 -9.46
N TYR A 140 -8.74 -19.22 -8.50
CA TYR A 140 -9.09 -20.55 -8.06
C TYR A 140 -10.49 -20.91 -8.54
N VAL A 141 -10.67 -22.15 -8.96
CA VAL A 141 -11.97 -22.68 -9.45
C VAL A 141 -12.24 -24.06 -8.82
N PRO A 142 -13.51 -24.51 -8.74
CA PRO A 142 -13.83 -25.85 -8.22
C PRO A 142 -13.12 -26.96 -8.99
N THR A 143 -12.69 -28.02 -8.29
CA THR A 143 -12.24 -29.25 -8.91
C THR A 143 -13.31 -29.80 -9.84
N GLY A 144 -12.91 -30.15 -11.07
CA GLY A 144 -13.86 -30.60 -12.12
C GLY A 144 -14.31 -29.50 -13.07
N THR A 145 -13.90 -28.26 -12.85
CA THR A 145 -14.10 -27.18 -13.84
C THR A 145 -13.38 -27.52 -15.16
N ASP A 146 -14.04 -27.29 -16.29
CA ASP A 146 -13.45 -27.50 -17.61
C ASP A 146 -12.35 -26.47 -17.89
N MET A 147 -11.10 -26.87 -17.71
CA MET A 147 -9.93 -26.02 -17.88
C MET A 147 -9.64 -25.65 -19.34
N GLN A 148 -10.30 -26.28 -20.31
CA GLN A 148 -10.16 -25.95 -21.74
C GLN A 148 -11.08 -24.80 -22.16
N HIS A 149 -12.14 -24.53 -21.38
CA HIS A 149 -13.15 -23.52 -21.69
C HIS A 149 -13.39 -22.57 -20.52
N ILE A 150 -12.34 -22.02 -19.97
CA ILE A 150 -12.41 -20.98 -18.92
C ILE A 150 -12.78 -19.65 -19.57
N ARG A 151 -13.80 -18.99 -19.01
CA ARG A 151 -14.20 -17.64 -19.41
C ARG A 151 -13.67 -16.63 -18.41
N ILE A 152 -12.82 -15.72 -18.88
CA ILE A 152 -12.40 -14.54 -18.08
C ILE A 152 -13.56 -13.55 -18.10
N THR A 153 -14.00 -13.12 -16.93
CA THR A 153 -15.08 -12.14 -16.76
C THR A 153 -14.53 -10.74 -16.52
N ARG A 154 -13.33 -10.63 -15.93
CA ARG A 154 -12.65 -9.36 -15.69
C ARG A 154 -11.14 -9.57 -15.65
N LEU A 155 -10.41 -8.75 -16.40
CA LEU A 155 -8.94 -8.77 -16.41
C LEU A 155 -8.41 -7.34 -16.51
N LYS A 156 -7.58 -6.95 -15.54
CA LYS A 156 -6.83 -5.70 -15.50
C LYS A 156 -5.52 -5.96 -14.77
N LEU A 157 -4.41 -5.80 -15.44
CA LEU A 157 -3.07 -6.09 -14.89
C LEU A 157 -2.21 -4.83 -14.74
N GLY A 158 -2.49 -3.79 -15.51
CA GLY A 158 -1.79 -2.52 -15.50
C GLY A 158 -2.72 -1.33 -15.28
N PRO A 159 -2.22 -0.10 -15.41
CA PRO A 159 -2.99 1.13 -15.25
C PRO A 159 -4.20 1.18 -16.17
N LYS A 160 -5.30 1.72 -15.65
CA LYS A 160 -6.56 1.84 -16.40
C LYS A 160 -6.38 2.75 -17.63
N ASP A 161 -7.09 2.44 -18.71
CA ASP A 161 -7.24 3.21 -19.96
C ASP A 161 -5.95 3.44 -20.78
N ILE A 162 -4.76 3.16 -20.24
CA ILE A 162 -3.49 3.31 -20.95
C ILE A 162 -2.77 1.98 -21.21
N THR A 163 -3.26 0.87 -20.64
CA THR A 163 -2.64 -0.45 -20.79
C THR A 163 -3.17 -1.15 -22.05
N THR A 164 -2.26 -1.62 -22.88
CA THR A 164 -2.55 -2.59 -23.95
C THR A 164 -2.11 -3.98 -23.51
N MET A 165 -2.85 -5.01 -23.89
CA MET A 165 -2.59 -6.40 -23.50
C MET A 165 -2.62 -7.32 -24.73
N THR A 166 -1.65 -8.24 -24.79
CA THR A 166 -1.55 -9.23 -25.87
C THR A 166 -1.18 -10.61 -25.29
N PRO A 167 -1.93 -11.69 -25.56
CA PRO A 167 -3.20 -11.70 -26.27
C PRO A 167 -4.33 -11.00 -25.50
N ALA A 168 -5.43 -10.69 -26.16
CA ALA A 168 -6.62 -10.12 -25.51
C ALA A 168 -7.27 -11.14 -24.57
N ALA A 169 -8.04 -10.65 -23.57
CA ALA A 169 -8.65 -11.53 -22.56
C ALA A 169 -9.59 -12.60 -23.18
N GLU A 170 -10.28 -12.23 -24.24
CA GLU A 170 -11.23 -13.09 -24.96
C GLU A 170 -10.53 -14.24 -25.72
N GLU A 171 -9.24 -14.12 -26.00
CA GLU A 171 -8.43 -15.14 -26.66
C GLU A 171 -7.89 -16.18 -25.67
N LEU A 172 -7.99 -15.89 -24.37
CA LEU A 172 -7.49 -16.73 -23.29
C LEU A 172 -8.59 -17.66 -22.77
N THR A 173 -8.86 -18.77 -23.45
CA THR A 173 -9.95 -19.66 -23.09
C THR A 173 -9.50 -20.95 -22.40
N SER A 174 -8.29 -21.44 -22.66
CA SER A 174 -7.77 -22.67 -22.05
C SER A 174 -6.72 -22.39 -20.99
N PHE A 175 -6.85 -22.96 -19.80
CA PHE A 175 -5.94 -22.87 -18.67
C PHE A 175 -5.47 -24.22 -18.14
N GLU A 176 -5.36 -25.22 -19.01
CA GLU A 176 -4.70 -26.50 -18.66
C GLU A 176 -3.25 -26.28 -18.19
N THR A 177 -2.66 -25.19 -18.66
CA THR A 177 -1.38 -24.64 -18.18
C THR A 177 -1.54 -23.13 -17.99
N PHE A 178 -0.56 -22.49 -17.37
CA PHE A 178 -0.57 -21.02 -17.28
C PHE A 178 -0.64 -20.34 -18.64
N ARG A 179 -1.15 -19.11 -18.67
CA ARG A 179 -1.13 -18.25 -19.85
C ARG A 179 -0.21 -17.07 -19.62
N SER A 180 0.64 -16.80 -20.60
CA SER A 180 1.48 -15.61 -20.59
C SER A 180 0.80 -14.50 -21.35
N VAL A 181 0.73 -13.31 -20.77
CA VAL A 181 0.23 -12.09 -21.40
C VAL A 181 1.26 -10.99 -21.28
N GLU A 182 1.47 -10.28 -22.36
CA GLU A 182 2.28 -9.07 -22.40
C GLU A 182 1.37 -7.87 -22.19
N ILE A 183 1.71 -6.99 -21.24
CA ILE A 183 1.07 -5.70 -21.07
C ILE A 183 2.07 -4.58 -21.37
N LYS A 184 1.57 -3.50 -21.99
CA LYS A 184 2.35 -2.30 -22.28
C LYS A 184 1.59 -1.06 -21.83
N TYR A 185 2.29 -0.19 -21.13
CA TYR A 185 1.80 1.15 -20.75
C TYR A 185 3.01 2.08 -20.61
N HIS A 186 2.88 3.32 -21.06
CA HIS A 186 4.01 4.23 -21.20
C HIS A 186 5.18 3.56 -21.95
N ASP A 187 6.38 3.59 -21.39
CA ASP A 187 7.57 2.92 -21.92
C ASP A 187 7.81 1.54 -21.26
N PHE A 188 6.86 1.04 -20.44
CA PHE A 188 6.98 -0.26 -19.76
C PHE A 188 6.37 -1.40 -20.58
N THR A 189 7.05 -2.53 -20.53
CA THR A 189 6.56 -3.81 -21.04
C THR A 189 6.73 -4.86 -19.96
N GLU A 190 5.64 -5.52 -19.56
CA GLU A 190 5.64 -6.56 -18.54
C GLU A 190 5.05 -7.85 -19.10
N GLN A 191 5.63 -8.99 -18.68
CA GLN A 191 5.10 -10.32 -18.99
C GLN A 191 4.44 -10.88 -17.71
N TRP A 192 3.15 -11.08 -17.75
CA TRP A 192 2.38 -11.67 -16.67
C TRP A 192 2.05 -13.13 -16.94
N MET A 193 2.07 -13.95 -15.89
CA MET A 193 1.65 -15.35 -15.91
C MET A 193 0.33 -15.48 -15.18
N LEU A 194 -0.70 -15.92 -15.89
CA LEU A 194 -2.03 -16.15 -15.36
C LEU A 194 -2.24 -17.64 -15.12
N TYR A 195 -2.63 -17.99 -13.90
CA TYR A 195 -2.94 -19.36 -13.49
C TYR A 195 -4.41 -19.44 -13.12
N VAL A 196 -5.10 -20.48 -13.59
CA VAL A 196 -6.37 -20.92 -13.01
C VAL A 196 -6.09 -22.25 -12.34
N VAL A 197 -6.38 -22.33 -11.05
CA VAL A 197 -6.00 -23.46 -10.20
C VAL A 197 -7.26 -24.19 -9.72
N PRO A 198 -7.49 -25.45 -10.12
CA PRO A 198 -8.55 -26.25 -9.54
C PRO A 198 -8.27 -26.50 -8.06
N THR A 199 -9.24 -26.23 -7.20
CA THR A 199 -9.15 -26.46 -5.77
C THR A 199 -10.41 -27.14 -5.24
N GLU A 200 -10.29 -27.89 -4.18
CA GLU A 200 -11.45 -28.47 -3.50
C GLU A 200 -12.21 -27.36 -2.77
N VAL A 201 -13.51 -27.33 -2.94
CA VAL A 201 -14.39 -26.39 -2.23
C VAL A 201 -14.98 -27.13 -1.05
N THR A 202 -14.45 -26.85 0.13
CA THR A 202 -15.02 -27.36 1.39
C THR A 202 -16.18 -26.49 1.89
N VAL A 203 -16.15 -25.19 1.54
CA VAL A 203 -17.15 -24.20 1.90
C VAL A 203 -17.39 -23.23 0.75
N GLN A 204 -18.65 -22.91 0.47
CA GLN A 204 -18.97 -21.91 -0.55
C GLN A 204 -20.07 -20.96 -0.10
N PHE A 205 -19.94 -19.66 -0.43
CA PHE A 205 -21.02 -18.69 -0.28
C PHE A 205 -22.17 -19.00 -1.23
N THR A 206 -23.40 -18.98 -0.71
CA THR A 206 -24.62 -19.13 -1.51
C THR A 206 -25.32 -17.82 -1.75
N GLN A 207 -25.23 -16.88 -0.78
CA GLN A 207 -25.83 -15.56 -0.86
C GLN A 207 -25.14 -14.58 0.07
N THR A 208 -25.18 -13.30 -0.30
CA THR A 208 -24.70 -12.19 0.52
C THR A 208 -25.64 -11.01 0.34
N ASP A 209 -26.23 -10.52 1.46
CA ASP A 209 -27.11 -9.36 1.47
C ASP A 209 -26.46 -8.24 2.28
N ALA A 210 -25.98 -7.19 1.63
CA ALA A 210 -25.30 -6.08 2.26
C ALA A 210 -26.24 -4.86 2.40
N TRP A 211 -26.24 -4.27 3.62
CA TRP A 211 -26.94 -3.04 3.99
C TRP A 211 -25.92 -2.05 4.57
N SER A 212 -26.31 -0.83 4.79
CA SER A 212 -25.36 0.23 5.19
C SER A 212 -24.53 -0.07 6.44
N ARG A 213 -25.04 -0.89 7.38
CA ARG A 213 -24.35 -1.25 8.65
C ARG A 213 -24.46 -2.72 9.02
N ILE A 214 -25.03 -3.53 8.14
CA ILE A 214 -25.34 -4.94 8.41
C ILE A 214 -25.07 -5.72 7.13
N ILE A 215 -24.53 -6.91 7.29
CA ILE A 215 -24.42 -7.90 6.21
C ILE A 215 -24.97 -9.23 6.68
N TRP A 216 -25.78 -9.87 5.83
CA TRP A 216 -26.16 -11.26 5.98
C TRP A 216 -25.28 -12.11 5.06
N LEU A 217 -24.72 -13.16 5.61
CA LEU A 217 -23.86 -14.11 4.90
C LEU A 217 -24.51 -15.49 4.97
N TYR A 218 -24.64 -16.13 3.81
CA TYR A 218 -25.16 -17.49 3.67
C TYR A 218 -24.12 -18.32 2.94
N ALA A 219 -23.83 -19.50 3.44
CA ALA A 219 -22.87 -20.42 2.86
C ALA A 219 -23.30 -21.88 3.07
N GLU A 220 -22.71 -22.75 2.30
CA GLU A 220 -22.83 -24.19 2.42
C GLU A 220 -21.45 -24.83 2.57
N GLY A 221 -21.34 -25.80 3.45
CA GLY A 221 -20.15 -26.60 3.69
C GLY A 221 -20.51 -28.06 3.95
N ARG A 222 -19.53 -28.87 4.30
CA ARG A 222 -19.78 -30.28 4.61
C ARG A 222 -20.63 -30.41 5.87
N SER A 223 -21.68 -31.24 5.80
CA SER A 223 -22.50 -31.52 6.97
C SER A 223 -21.68 -32.22 8.07
N GLY A 224 -21.72 -31.64 9.28
CA GLY A 224 -20.98 -32.13 10.44
C GLY A 224 -19.60 -31.51 10.65
N ALA A 225 -19.11 -30.68 9.71
CA ALA A 225 -17.93 -29.87 9.91
C ALA A 225 -18.22 -28.68 10.85
N ALA A 226 -17.21 -28.15 11.54
CA ALA A 226 -17.31 -26.88 12.24
C ALA A 226 -17.23 -25.76 11.20
N LEU A 227 -18.34 -25.05 11.00
CA LEU A 227 -18.54 -24.05 9.96
C LEU A 227 -18.55 -22.67 10.59
N GLY A 228 -17.87 -21.72 9.95
CA GLY A 228 -17.70 -20.37 10.47
C GLY A 228 -17.60 -19.28 9.43
N PHE A 229 -17.51 -18.04 9.91
CA PHE A 229 -17.25 -16.86 9.09
C PHE A 229 -16.17 -16.01 9.73
N ARG A 230 -15.33 -15.41 8.89
CA ARG A 230 -14.38 -14.35 9.25
C ARG A 230 -14.63 -13.12 8.39
N TYR A 231 -14.37 -11.95 8.92
CA TYR A 231 -14.48 -10.71 8.16
C TYR A 231 -13.42 -9.71 8.61
N ARG A 232 -13.07 -8.78 7.73
CA ARG A 232 -12.21 -7.64 8.03
C ARG A 232 -12.56 -6.46 7.12
N LYS A 233 -12.14 -5.25 7.47
CA LYS A 233 -12.11 -4.16 6.49
C LYS A 233 -11.07 -4.49 5.42
N GLN A 234 -11.36 -4.09 4.20
CA GLN A 234 -10.40 -4.25 3.10
C GLN A 234 -9.10 -3.52 3.44
N GLY A 235 -7.98 -4.25 3.34
CA GLY A 235 -6.65 -3.76 3.69
C GLY A 235 -6.20 -3.99 5.13
N ASP A 236 -7.09 -4.38 6.04
CA ASP A 236 -6.70 -4.72 7.41
C ASP A 236 -5.95 -6.06 7.45
N ALA A 237 -4.90 -6.15 8.28
CA ALA A 237 -4.12 -7.38 8.43
C ALA A 237 -4.86 -8.45 9.28
N GLN A 238 -5.76 -8.04 10.18
CA GLN A 238 -6.41 -8.94 11.14
C GLN A 238 -7.81 -9.31 10.72
N TRP A 239 -8.10 -10.62 10.77
CA TRP A 239 -9.44 -11.17 10.62
C TRP A 239 -10.18 -11.15 11.95
N ILE A 240 -11.46 -10.81 11.90
CA ILE A 240 -12.40 -10.88 13.01
C ILE A 240 -13.23 -12.16 12.82
N GLU A 241 -13.15 -13.07 13.76
CA GLU A 241 -14.00 -14.29 13.75
C GLU A 241 -15.42 -13.96 14.21
N VAL A 242 -16.40 -14.49 13.49
CA VAL A 242 -17.80 -14.44 13.94
C VAL A 242 -17.97 -15.47 15.06
N PRO A 243 -18.43 -15.07 16.26
CA PRO A 243 -18.67 -16.02 17.34
C PRO A 243 -19.63 -17.15 16.93
N SER A 244 -19.34 -18.38 17.31
CA SER A 244 -20.11 -19.57 16.91
C SER A 244 -21.56 -19.54 17.35
N ASP A 245 -21.88 -18.85 18.45
CA ASP A 245 -23.24 -18.63 18.95
C ASP A 245 -24.11 -17.72 18.06
N LYS A 246 -23.47 -17.00 17.11
CA LYS A 246 -24.11 -16.15 16.10
C LYS A 246 -24.22 -16.80 14.73
N ILE A 247 -23.74 -18.04 14.59
CA ILE A 247 -23.79 -18.80 13.36
C ILE A 247 -24.92 -19.83 13.47
N HIS A 248 -25.87 -19.75 12.56
CA HIS A 248 -26.97 -20.71 12.49
C HIS A 248 -26.60 -21.77 11.46
N VAL A 249 -26.49 -23.02 11.93
CA VAL A 249 -26.13 -24.18 11.08
C VAL A 249 -27.34 -25.12 11.00
N SER A 250 -27.64 -25.57 9.77
CA SER A 250 -28.67 -26.57 9.50
C SER A 250 -28.19 -27.51 8.39
N GLY A 251 -27.77 -28.72 8.77
CA GLY A 251 -27.10 -29.64 7.86
C GLY A 251 -25.75 -29.06 7.42
N GLY A 252 -25.53 -28.88 6.12
CA GLY A 252 -24.36 -28.20 5.58
C GLY A 252 -24.57 -26.71 5.34
N ALA A 253 -25.83 -26.21 5.39
CA ALA A 253 -26.11 -24.80 5.22
C ALA A 253 -25.85 -24.03 6.52
N PHE A 254 -25.24 -22.87 6.42
CA PHE A 254 -25.02 -21.99 7.57
C PHE A 254 -25.10 -20.51 7.18
N HIS A 255 -25.54 -19.70 8.14
CA HIS A 255 -25.66 -18.27 7.91
C HIS A 255 -25.38 -17.47 9.18
N THR A 256 -25.06 -16.20 9.00
CA THR A 256 -24.87 -15.26 10.09
C THR A 256 -25.31 -13.86 9.69
N ARG A 257 -25.49 -13.02 10.71
CA ARG A 257 -25.73 -11.59 10.57
C ARG A 257 -24.60 -10.82 11.28
N ILE A 258 -23.80 -10.09 10.53
CA ILE A 258 -22.80 -9.16 11.09
C ILE A 258 -23.41 -7.76 11.11
N ALA A 259 -23.38 -7.11 12.27
CA ALA A 259 -23.93 -5.77 12.48
C ALA A 259 -22.87 -4.83 13.05
N GLY A 260 -23.10 -3.51 12.96
CA GLY A 260 -22.17 -2.51 13.46
C GLY A 260 -21.05 -2.17 12.48
N LEU A 261 -21.19 -2.56 11.21
CA LEU A 261 -20.25 -2.20 10.16
C LEU A 261 -20.26 -0.68 9.89
N GLU A 262 -19.16 -0.15 9.43
CA GLU A 262 -19.07 1.23 9.02
C GLU A 262 -19.73 1.42 7.64
N PRO A 263 -20.54 2.48 7.45
CA PRO A 263 -21.12 2.78 6.14
C PRO A 263 -20.02 3.08 5.11
N GLU A 264 -20.32 2.83 3.84
CA GLU A 264 -19.44 3.15 2.70
C GLU A 264 -18.04 2.55 2.80
N THR A 265 -17.88 1.47 3.57
CA THR A 265 -16.61 0.80 3.82
C THR A 265 -16.64 -0.59 3.18
N ALA A 266 -15.62 -0.93 2.41
CA ALA A 266 -15.45 -2.26 1.85
C ALA A 266 -14.99 -3.25 2.93
N TYR A 267 -15.62 -4.42 2.96
CA TYR A 267 -15.27 -5.53 3.84
C TYR A 267 -14.96 -6.78 3.02
N GLU A 268 -13.95 -7.51 3.46
CA GLU A 268 -13.66 -8.86 2.99
C GLU A 268 -14.32 -9.85 3.95
N VAL A 269 -14.94 -10.88 3.39
CA VAL A 269 -15.60 -11.94 4.16
C VAL A 269 -15.15 -13.30 3.66
N VAL A 270 -14.95 -14.25 4.58
CA VAL A 270 -14.54 -15.62 4.28
C VAL A 270 -15.45 -16.58 5.06
N ALA A 271 -15.97 -17.58 4.39
CA ALA A 271 -16.58 -18.75 5.02
C ALA A 271 -15.48 -19.78 5.28
N VAL A 272 -15.45 -20.40 6.44
CA VAL A 272 -14.41 -21.34 6.88
C VAL A 272 -14.99 -22.65 7.38
N SER A 273 -14.23 -23.71 7.23
CA SER A 273 -14.50 -25.03 7.77
C SER A 273 -13.30 -25.52 8.57
N ASP A 274 -13.47 -26.44 9.49
CA ASP A 274 -12.37 -27.12 10.21
C ASP A 274 -11.60 -28.12 9.34
N ASP A 275 -12.02 -28.29 8.10
CA ASP A 275 -11.34 -29.14 7.11
C ASP A 275 -10.36 -28.35 6.22
N ASP A 276 -10.25 -27.02 6.41
CA ASP A 276 -9.40 -26.11 5.62
C ASP A 276 -8.03 -25.88 6.24
#